data_8bd45cabe114d88a83a80fd16302dfa6
#
_entry.id   8bd45cabe114d88a83a80fd16302dfa6
#
_cell.length_a   1.000
_cell.length_b   1.000
_cell.length_c   1.000
_cell.angle_alpha   90.00
_cell.angle_beta   90.00
_cell.angle_gamma   90.00
#
_symmetry.space_group_name_H-M   'P 1'
#
loop_
_entity.id
_entity.type
_entity.pdbx_description
1 polymer ?
#
loop_
_entity_poly.entity_id
_entity_poly.type
_entity_poly.pdbx_seq_one_letter_code
_entity_poly.pdbx_strand_id
1 'polypeptide(L)'
;MAEGSWSVARVAKLTAAGVQKNERHNERKNESYANMNVDLERSPLNVHFKDTGGLTYNEYFQKLIDEGKISTRGLRENATLFNEMIVDVNTKYFEERGGYEYARTFYEEAYRFACGIYGEENIISAVMHADEINKAVTEELGKPVYHYHLHIVAIPTVRKEIRWSKRCKDEALRGTVKEVINQVSHSKKWESKVPELDENGQVVRNEKGKTVFRKSYSVLQDKLFEHLTALSLIHISEPTRPRLIS
;
A
#
# COMPACT_ATOMS: atom_id res chain seq x y z
N MET A 1 -4.10 -10.51 -30.24
CA MET A 1 -3.30 -9.56 -29.47
C MET A 1 -3.12 -10.19 -28.09
N ALA A 2 -1.90 -10.40 -27.63
CA ALA A 2 -1.67 -10.92 -26.29
C ALA A 2 -2.30 -9.94 -25.30
N GLU A 3 -3.22 -10.40 -24.47
CA GLU A 3 -3.73 -9.61 -23.34
C GLU A 3 -2.54 -9.28 -22.45
N GLY A 4 -2.22 -7.99 -22.33
CA GLY A 4 -1.09 -7.54 -21.51
C GLY A 4 -1.30 -7.96 -20.06
N SER A 5 -0.26 -8.52 -19.47
CA SER A 5 -0.25 -8.78 -18.02
C SER A 5 -0.19 -7.42 -17.28
N TRP A 6 -1.09 -7.21 -16.34
CA TRP A 6 -1.21 -5.96 -15.60
C TRP A 6 -0.85 -6.19 -14.14
N SER A 7 0.02 -5.35 -13.59
CA SER A 7 0.20 -5.23 -12.14
C SER A 7 -0.25 -3.84 -11.69
N VAL A 8 -0.89 -3.78 -10.54
CA VAL A 8 -1.35 -2.52 -9.97
C VAL A 8 -1.13 -2.50 -8.47
N ALA A 9 -0.67 -1.36 -7.94
CA ALA A 9 -0.71 -1.06 -6.52
C ALA A 9 -1.72 0.06 -6.27
N ARG A 10 -2.67 -0.17 -5.38
CA ARG A 10 -3.68 0.82 -4.97
C ARG A 10 -3.52 1.11 -3.49
N VAL A 11 -3.74 2.37 -3.09
CA VAL A 11 -3.69 2.77 -1.69
C VAL A 11 -5.01 3.40 -1.28
N ALA A 12 -5.74 2.72 -0.41
CA ALA A 12 -6.94 3.22 0.24
C ALA A 12 -6.60 3.92 1.56
N LYS A 13 -7.42 4.91 1.92
CA LYS A 13 -7.36 5.64 3.19
C LYS A 13 -8.30 4.99 4.18
N LEU A 14 -7.81 4.67 5.37
CA LEU A 14 -8.63 4.06 6.40
C LEU A 14 -8.59 4.87 7.70
N THR A 15 -9.76 5.00 8.32
CA THR A 15 -9.92 5.46 9.70
C THR A 15 -9.85 4.27 10.66
N ALA A 16 -9.89 4.52 11.98
CA ALA A 16 -9.96 3.46 12.99
C ALA A 16 -11.18 2.54 12.81
N ALA A 17 -12.33 3.07 12.39
CA ALA A 17 -13.52 2.25 12.10
C ALA A 17 -13.38 1.51 10.76
N GLY A 18 -12.78 2.14 9.76
CA GLY A 18 -12.57 1.54 8.44
C GLY A 18 -11.63 0.33 8.50
N VAL A 19 -10.57 0.41 9.28
CA VAL A 19 -9.58 -0.67 9.39
C VAL A 19 -10.15 -1.97 9.99
N GLN A 20 -11.17 -1.88 10.85
CA GLN A 20 -11.85 -3.07 11.40
C GLN A 20 -12.54 -3.92 10.33
N LYS A 21 -13.10 -3.26 9.30
CA LYS A 21 -13.68 -3.97 8.15
C LYS A 21 -12.61 -4.72 7.37
N ASN A 22 -11.48 -4.04 7.12
CA ASN A 22 -10.35 -4.63 6.42
C ASN A 22 -9.77 -5.79 7.20
N GLU A 23 -9.60 -5.67 8.52
CA GLU A 23 -9.15 -6.75 9.37
C GLU A 23 -10.04 -7.98 9.24
N ARG A 24 -11.38 -7.81 9.33
CA ARG A 24 -12.30 -8.95 9.17
C ARG A 24 -12.17 -9.63 7.82
N HIS A 25 -11.96 -8.86 6.74
CA HIS A 25 -11.75 -9.42 5.41
C HIS A 25 -10.38 -10.10 5.30
N ASN A 26 -9.32 -9.40 5.68
CA ASN A 26 -7.95 -9.88 5.52
C ASN A 26 -7.66 -11.13 6.36
N GLU A 27 -8.20 -11.16 7.59
CA GLU A 27 -8.00 -12.25 8.54
C GLU A 27 -9.11 -13.32 8.49
N ARG A 28 -9.97 -13.27 7.44
CA ARG A 28 -11.09 -14.21 7.28
C ARG A 28 -12.00 -14.34 8.52
N LYS A 29 -12.29 -13.20 9.17
CA LYS A 29 -13.14 -13.10 10.38
C LYS A 29 -14.57 -12.62 10.09
N ASN A 30 -15.02 -12.60 8.82
CA ASN A 30 -16.40 -12.27 8.48
C ASN A 30 -17.34 -13.43 8.82
N GLU A 31 -18.57 -13.12 9.19
CA GLU A 31 -19.62 -14.13 9.48
C GLU A 31 -20.08 -14.89 8.23
N SER A 32 -19.95 -14.28 7.04
CA SER A 32 -20.33 -14.87 5.77
C SER A 32 -19.46 -14.36 4.62
N TYR A 33 -19.18 -15.23 3.68
CA TYR A 33 -18.43 -14.97 2.44
C TYR A 33 -19.22 -15.30 1.17
N ALA A 34 -20.54 -15.58 1.31
CA ALA A 34 -21.38 -16.05 0.20
C ALA A 34 -21.33 -15.15 -1.05
N ASN A 35 -21.12 -13.84 -0.87
CA ASN A 35 -21.04 -12.86 -1.95
C ASN A 35 -19.62 -12.51 -2.39
N MET A 36 -18.59 -13.12 -1.81
CA MET A 36 -17.19 -12.75 -2.02
C MET A 36 -16.39 -13.78 -2.84
N ASN A 37 -17.03 -14.87 -3.26
CA ASN A 37 -16.37 -15.97 -3.98
C ASN A 37 -15.17 -16.59 -3.23
N VAL A 38 -15.19 -16.55 -1.91
CA VAL A 38 -14.15 -17.10 -1.04
C VAL A 38 -14.40 -18.59 -0.83
N ASP A 39 -13.38 -19.38 -1.05
CA ASP A 39 -13.31 -20.80 -0.74
C ASP A 39 -12.57 -20.99 0.60
N LEU A 40 -13.33 -21.09 1.68
CA LEU A 40 -12.79 -21.20 3.03
C LEU A 40 -11.93 -22.46 3.25
N GLU A 41 -12.12 -23.52 2.48
CA GLU A 41 -11.29 -24.72 2.56
C GLU A 41 -9.86 -24.44 2.10
N ARG A 42 -9.67 -23.39 1.27
CA ARG A 42 -8.37 -22.93 0.82
C ARG A 42 -7.76 -21.82 1.66
N SER A 43 -8.48 -21.23 2.60
CA SER A 43 -7.94 -20.17 3.47
C SER A 43 -6.63 -20.55 4.19
N PRO A 44 -6.34 -21.82 4.50
CA PRO A 44 -5.01 -22.22 5.00
C PRO A 44 -3.85 -21.98 4.03
N LEU A 45 -4.12 -21.71 2.73
CA LEU A 45 -3.11 -21.34 1.74
C LEU A 45 -2.86 -19.82 1.68
N ASN A 46 -3.63 -19.02 2.42
CA ASN A 46 -3.31 -17.59 2.57
C ASN A 46 -1.98 -17.45 3.31
N VAL A 47 -1.14 -16.52 2.83
CA VAL A 47 0.22 -16.34 3.37
C VAL A 47 0.31 -15.02 4.10
N HIS A 48 0.57 -15.06 5.41
CA HIS A 48 0.90 -13.88 6.19
C HIS A 48 2.41 -13.62 6.13
N PHE A 49 2.83 -12.59 5.40
CA PHE A 49 4.21 -12.10 5.42
C PHE A 49 4.47 -11.28 6.69
N LYS A 50 3.41 -10.70 7.25
CA LYS A 50 3.41 -10.03 8.54
C LYS A 50 2.04 -10.14 9.20
N ASP A 51 2.03 -10.37 10.51
CA ASP A 51 0.86 -10.41 11.37
C ASP A 51 1.04 -9.54 12.62
N THR A 52 -0.01 -9.41 13.41
CA THR A 52 -0.05 -8.58 14.63
C THR A 52 0.35 -9.33 15.91
N GLY A 53 0.67 -10.62 15.82
CA GLY A 53 0.89 -11.45 17.00
C GLY A 53 -0.37 -11.67 17.84
N GLY A 54 -1.54 -11.70 17.19
CA GLY A 54 -2.84 -11.95 17.84
C GLY A 54 -3.59 -10.70 18.32
N LEU A 55 -3.01 -9.49 18.16
CA LEU A 55 -3.70 -8.24 18.40
C LEU A 55 -4.63 -7.89 17.23
N THR A 56 -5.69 -7.14 17.50
CA THR A 56 -6.42 -6.45 16.42
C THR A 56 -5.55 -5.35 15.81
N TYR A 57 -5.88 -4.88 14.60
CA TYR A 57 -5.14 -3.81 13.94
C TYR A 57 -5.15 -2.51 14.76
N ASN A 58 -6.27 -2.20 15.42
CA ASN A 58 -6.37 -1.04 16.29
C ASN A 58 -5.55 -1.21 17.59
N GLU A 59 -5.52 -2.38 18.20
CA GLU A 59 -4.69 -2.65 19.38
C GLU A 59 -3.20 -2.57 19.04
N TYR A 60 -2.78 -3.10 17.88
CA TYR A 60 -1.40 -2.98 17.43
C TYR A 60 -1.03 -1.49 17.20
N PHE A 61 -1.92 -0.70 16.60
CA PHE A 61 -1.73 0.73 16.43
C PHE A 61 -1.58 1.45 17.78
N GLN A 62 -2.47 1.16 18.76
CA GLN A 62 -2.39 1.73 20.09
C GLN A 62 -1.09 1.37 20.80
N LYS A 63 -0.66 0.11 20.70
CA LYS A 63 0.64 -0.34 21.23
C LYS A 63 1.80 0.51 20.70
N LEU A 64 1.83 0.82 19.41
CA LEU A 64 2.89 1.65 18.84
C LEU A 64 2.86 3.10 19.36
N ILE A 65 1.66 3.63 19.67
CA ILE A 65 1.51 4.94 20.34
C ILE A 65 2.06 4.87 21.77
N ASP A 66 1.67 3.87 22.53
CA ASP A 66 2.05 3.70 23.95
C ASP A 66 3.57 3.49 24.09
N GLU A 67 4.18 2.81 23.12
CA GLU A 67 5.63 2.64 23.02
C GLU A 67 6.37 3.89 22.48
N GLY A 68 5.65 4.96 22.15
CA GLY A 68 6.23 6.18 21.58
C GLY A 68 6.83 6.04 20.18
N LYS A 69 6.56 4.92 19.47
CA LYS A 69 7.08 4.67 18.13
C LYS A 69 6.42 5.53 17.07
N ILE A 70 5.15 5.87 17.26
CA ILE A 70 4.37 6.76 16.39
C ILE A 70 3.65 7.85 17.20
N SER A 71 3.28 8.93 16.54
CA SER A 71 2.56 10.05 17.16
C SER A 71 1.35 10.46 16.36
N THR A 72 0.21 10.58 17.04
CA THR A 72 -1.05 11.11 16.50
C THR A 72 -1.30 12.56 16.90
N ARG A 73 -0.31 13.24 17.50
CA ARG A 73 -0.44 14.61 18.02
C ARG A 73 -0.97 15.57 16.95
N GLY A 74 -2.09 16.24 17.27
CA GLY A 74 -2.73 17.23 16.39
C GLY A 74 -3.53 16.65 15.23
N LEU A 75 -3.79 15.35 15.21
CA LEU A 75 -4.74 14.74 14.28
C LEU A 75 -6.18 15.02 14.75
N ARG A 76 -7.08 15.11 13.77
CA ARG A 76 -8.53 15.17 14.01
C ARG A 76 -9.07 13.77 14.28
N GLU A 77 -10.22 13.68 14.94
CA GLU A 77 -10.89 12.42 15.29
C GLU A 77 -11.10 11.48 14.07
N ASN A 78 -11.49 12.04 12.95
CA ASN A 78 -11.74 11.30 11.70
C ASN A 78 -10.52 11.27 10.75
N ALA A 79 -9.30 11.46 11.28
CA ALA A 79 -8.10 11.42 10.46
C ALA A 79 -7.87 10.05 9.83
N THR A 80 -7.20 10.05 8.68
CA THR A 80 -6.67 8.83 8.07
C THR A 80 -5.49 8.34 8.90
N LEU A 81 -5.68 7.23 9.61
CA LEU A 81 -4.68 6.63 10.50
C LEU A 81 -3.92 5.51 9.81
N PHE A 82 -4.57 4.82 8.86
CA PHE A 82 -4.01 3.67 8.17
C PHE A 82 -4.11 3.85 6.66
N ASN A 83 -3.28 3.12 5.96
CA ASN A 83 -3.43 2.85 4.54
C ASN A 83 -3.61 1.35 4.34
N GLU A 84 -4.46 0.97 3.42
CA GLU A 84 -4.42 -0.34 2.80
C GLU A 84 -3.79 -0.21 1.43
N MET A 85 -2.65 -0.85 1.23
CA MET A 85 -2.08 -1.04 -0.10
C MET A 85 -2.48 -2.42 -0.60
N ILE A 86 -3.11 -2.47 -1.76
CA ILE A 86 -3.44 -3.72 -2.45
C ILE A 86 -2.53 -3.82 -3.66
N VAL A 87 -1.78 -4.92 -3.75
CA VAL A 87 -1.03 -5.27 -4.95
C VAL A 87 -1.75 -6.42 -5.63
N ASP A 88 -2.06 -6.21 -6.90
CA ASP A 88 -2.91 -7.09 -7.69
C ASP A 88 -2.29 -7.31 -9.07
N VAL A 89 -2.42 -8.53 -9.60
CA VAL A 89 -1.93 -8.94 -10.93
C VAL A 89 -2.99 -9.78 -11.60
N ASN A 90 -3.06 -9.70 -12.92
CA ASN A 90 -3.96 -10.52 -13.73
C ASN A 90 -3.81 -12.02 -13.38
N THR A 91 -4.91 -12.68 -13.08
CA THR A 91 -4.97 -14.08 -12.65
C THR A 91 -4.24 -15.03 -13.64
N LYS A 92 -4.42 -14.84 -14.94
CA LYS A 92 -3.76 -15.66 -15.99
C LYS A 92 -2.24 -15.59 -15.91
N TYR A 93 -1.69 -14.47 -15.45
CA TYR A 93 -0.25 -14.27 -15.30
C TYR A 93 0.39 -15.36 -14.43
N PHE A 94 -0.25 -15.69 -13.33
CA PHE A 94 0.24 -16.71 -12.41
C PHE A 94 0.00 -18.13 -12.92
N GLU A 95 -1.16 -18.38 -13.53
CA GLU A 95 -1.48 -19.69 -14.12
C GLU A 95 -0.44 -20.13 -15.15
N GLU A 96 0.10 -19.19 -15.94
CA GLU A 96 1.12 -19.43 -16.95
C GLU A 96 2.54 -19.62 -16.39
N ARG A 97 2.76 -19.28 -15.11
CA ARG A 97 4.10 -19.21 -14.48
C ARG A 97 4.28 -20.08 -13.25
N GLY A 98 3.45 -21.09 -13.07
CA GLY A 98 3.56 -22.02 -11.94
C GLY A 98 2.55 -21.78 -10.82
N GLY A 99 1.54 -20.92 -11.05
CA GLY A 99 0.40 -20.77 -10.16
C GLY A 99 0.77 -20.24 -8.77
N TYR A 100 0.34 -20.96 -7.75
CA TYR A 100 0.46 -20.55 -6.34
C TYR A 100 1.90 -20.26 -5.88
N GLU A 101 2.86 -21.13 -6.17
CA GLU A 101 4.24 -20.96 -5.69
C GLU A 101 4.91 -19.72 -6.30
N TYR A 102 4.64 -19.47 -7.57
CA TYR A 102 5.13 -18.25 -8.22
C TYR A 102 4.45 -17.00 -7.67
N ALA A 103 3.12 -17.05 -7.42
CA ALA A 103 2.38 -15.96 -6.80
C ALA A 103 2.92 -15.63 -5.40
N ARG A 104 3.22 -16.65 -4.60
CA ARG A 104 3.82 -16.48 -3.28
C ARG A 104 5.15 -15.73 -3.33
N THR A 105 6.06 -16.14 -4.22
CA THR A 105 7.35 -15.47 -4.41
C THR A 105 7.17 -14.03 -4.88
N PHE A 106 6.26 -13.81 -5.83
CA PHE A 106 5.94 -12.49 -6.35
C PHE A 106 5.43 -11.55 -5.25
N TYR A 107 4.49 -12.02 -4.42
CA TYR A 107 3.89 -11.19 -3.37
C TYR A 107 4.80 -11.02 -2.15
N GLU A 108 5.75 -11.91 -1.91
CA GLU A 108 6.81 -11.70 -0.94
C GLU A 108 7.69 -10.48 -1.36
N GLU A 109 8.04 -10.37 -2.64
CA GLU A 109 8.78 -9.21 -3.14
C GLU A 109 7.94 -7.93 -3.15
N ALA A 110 6.64 -8.02 -3.44
CA ALA A 110 5.73 -6.89 -3.31
C ALA A 110 5.60 -6.42 -1.84
N TYR A 111 5.64 -7.34 -0.88
CA TYR A 111 5.74 -7.00 0.55
C TYR A 111 7.06 -6.28 0.87
N ARG A 112 8.20 -6.76 0.37
CA ARG A 112 9.51 -6.08 0.55
C ARG A 112 9.51 -4.68 -0.05
N PHE A 113 8.87 -4.51 -1.21
CA PHE A 113 8.65 -3.18 -1.79
C PHE A 113 7.85 -2.27 -0.84
N ALA A 114 6.77 -2.77 -0.24
CA ALA A 114 5.98 -2.00 0.72
C ALA A 114 6.76 -1.67 2.00
N CYS A 115 7.64 -2.57 2.47
CA CYS A 115 8.59 -2.29 3.56
C CYS A 115 9.50 -1.10 3.21
N GLY A 116 9.98 -1.00 1.98
CA GLY A 116 10.76 0.14 1.50
C GLY A 116 9.98 1.47 1.51
N ILE A 117 8.65 1.41 1.31
CA ILE A 117 7.80 2.59 1.33
C ILE A 117 7.43 3.02 2.76
N TYR A 118 6.93 2.10 3.58
CA TYR A 118 6.35 2.43 4.89
C TYR A 118 7.35 2.33 6.04
N GLY A 119 8.40 1.51 5.91
CA GLY A 119 9.16 0.93 7.01
C GLY A 119 8.44 -0.30 7.54
N GLU A 120 9.16 -1.41 7.74
CA GLU A 120 8.57 -2.67 8.19
C GLU A 120 7.88 -2.54 9.54
N GLU A 121 8.42 -1.69 10.42
CA GLU A 121 7.87 -1.37 11.76
C GLU A 121 6.50 -0.70 11.70
N ASN A 122 6.17 -0.05 10.58
CA ASN A 122 4.88 0.63 10.37
C ASN A 122 3.87 -0.22 9.61
N ILE A 123 4.23 -1.43 9.16
CA ILE A 123 3.29 -2.38 8.58
C ILE A 123 2.65 -3.18 9.70
N ILE A 124 1.33 -3.21 9.73
CA ILE A 124 0.53 -3.94 10.72
C ILE A 124 0.32 -5.38 10.27
N SER A 125 -0.14 -5.55 9.05
CA SER A 125 -0.44 -6.86 8.46
C SER A 125 -0.12 -6.84 6.97
N ALA A 126 0.35 -7.96 6.45
CA ALA A 126 0.54 -8.20 5.04
C ALA A 126 0.14 -9.65 4.74
N VAL A 127 -0.97 -9.84 4.01
CA VAL A 127 -1.52 -11.15 3.70
C VAL A 127 -1.79 -11.31 2.21
N MET A 128 -1.22 -12.36 1.63
CA MET A 128 -1.59 -12.83 0.30
C MET A 128 -2.82 -13.72 0.42
N HIS A 129 -3.91 -13.37 -0.25
CA HIS A 129 -5.07 -14.23 -0.39
C HIS A 129 -4.87 -15.21 -1.55
N ALA A 130 -5.20 -16.46 -1.30
CA ALA A 130 -5.10 -17.56 -2.27
C ALA A 130 -6.41 -18.38 -2.34
N ASP A 131 -7.46 -17.87 -1.74
CA ASP A 131 -8.75 -18.52 -1.53
C ASP A 131 -9.94 -17.83 -2.24
N GLU A 132 -9.68 -16.83 -3.09
CA GLU A 132 -10.74 -16.15 -3.83
C GLU A 132 -10.83 -16.68 -5.27
N ILE A 133 -12.01 -17.21 -5.65
CA ILE A 133 -12.26 -17.80 -6.97
C ILE A 133 -12.50 -16.70 -7.99
N ASN A 134 -11.73 -16.73 -9.09
CA ASN A 134 -12.02 -15.94 -10.28
C ASN A 134 -13.04 -16.69 -11.16
N LYS A 135 -14.33 -16.37 -11.00
CA LYS A 135 -15.40 -17.07 -11.72
C LYS A 135 -15.25 -17.00 -13.24
N ALA A 136 -14.90 -15.83 -13.80
CA ALA A 136 -14.81 -15.64 -15.23
C ALA A 136 -13.71 -16.53 -15.84
N VAL A 137 -12.53 -16.56 -15.23
CA VAL A 137 -11.42 -17.41 -15.69
C VAL A 137 -11.69 -18.89 -15.42
N THR A 138 -12.37 -19.20 -14.31
CA THR A 138 -12.83 -20.58 -14.01
C THR A 138 -13.78 -21.10 -15.08
N GLU A 139 -14.76 -20.32 -15.51
CA GLU A 139 -15.67 -20.66 -16.57
C GLU A 139 -14.95 -20.81 -17.92
N GLU A 140 -14.02 -19.91 -18.23
CA GLU A 140 -13.23 -19.95 -19.48
C GLU A 140 -12.36 -21.21 -19.56
N LEU A 141 -11.70 -21.58 -18.46
CA LEU A 141 -10.73 -22.69 -18.44
C LEU A 141 -11.34 -24.04 -18.05
N GLY A 142 -12.62 -24.05 -17.61
CA GLY A 142 -13.31 -25.27 -17.17
C GLY A 142 -12.70 -25.93 -15.92
N LYS A 143 -11.92 -25.22 -15.13
CA LYS A 143 -11.31 -25.68 -13.87
C LYS A 143 -11.31 -24.54 -12.84
N PRO A 144 -11.35 -24.82 -11.53
CA PRO A 144 -11.23 -23.77 -10.51
C PRO A 144 -9.94 -22.97 -10.67
N VAL A 145 -10.06 -21.65 -10.78
CA VAL A 145 -8.94 -20.71 -10.87
C VAL A 145 -9.08 -19.67 -9.79
N TYR A 146 -8.00 -19.45 -9.06
CA TYR A 146 -7.97 -18.56 -7.90
C TYR A 146 -7.25 -17.27 -8.24
N HIS A 147 -7.78 -16.17 -7.72
CA HIS A 147 -7.23 -14.84 -7.88
C HIS A 147 -6.33 -14.52 -6.69
N TYR A 148 -5.01 -14.49 -6.93
CA TYR A 148 -4.03 -14.13 -5.92
C TYR A 148 -3.86 -12.62 -5.86
N HIS A 149 -3.86 -12.05 -4.66
CA HIS A 149 -3.60 -10.64 -4.44
C HIS A 149 -3.07 -10.40 -3.02
N LEU A 150 -2.38 -9.27 -2.81
CA LEU A 150 -1.75 -8.95 -1.54
C LEU A 150 -2.42 -7.74 -0.90
N HIS A 151 -2.89 -7.89 0.34
CA HIS A 151 -3.35 -6.81 1.19
C HIS A 151 -2.26 -6.44 2.18
N ILE A 152 -1.92 -5.15 2.26
CA ILE A 152 -0.94 -4.62 3.21
C ILE A 152 -1.60 -3.47 3.97
N VAL A 153 -1.78 -3.63 5.27
CA VAL A 153 -2.26 -2.56 6.15
C VAL A 153 -1.08 -1.93 6.85
N ALA A 154 -0.89 -0.63 6.65
CA ALA A 154 0.26 0.11 7.15
C ALA A 154 -0.13 1.48 7.73
N ILE A 155 0.72 2.00 8.60
CA ILE A 155 0.58 3.32 9.21
C ILE A 155 1.41 4.32 8.39
N PRO A 156 0.80 5.35 7.78
CA PRO A 156 1.51 6.34 6.98
C PRO A 156 2.23 7.35 7.89
N THR A 157 3.46 7.04 8.28
CA THR A 157 4.26 7.93 9.14
C THR A 157 5.23 8.79 8.32
N VAL A 158 5.53 9.96 8.86
CA VAL A 158 6.61 10.84 8.38
C VAL A 158 7.42 11.34 9.58
N ARG A 159 8.74 11.42 9.41
CA ARG A 159 9.61 12.05 10.41
C ARG A 159 9.31 13.54 10.48
N LYS A 160 9.05 14.06 11.69
CA LYS A 160 8.72 15.46 11.92
C LYS A 160 9.55 16.02 13.07
N GLU A 161 10.24 17.11 12.80
CA GLU A 161 10.92 17.90 13.83
C GLU A 161 9.94 18.83 14.50
N ILE A 162 9.85 18.76 15.81
CA ILE A 162 9.17 19.74 16.65
C ILE A 162 10.23 20.70 17.17
N ARG A 163 10.06 21.96 16.86
CA ARG A 163 11.02 23.00 17.23
C ARG A 163 10.52 23.83 18.39
N TRP A 164 11.43 24.35 19.20
CA TRP A 164 11.10 25.30 20.24
C TRP A 164 10.43 26.54 19.64
N SER A 165 9.37 27.00 20.31
CA SER A 165 8.63 28.18 19.87
C SER A 165 9.56 29.41 19.82
N LYS A 166 9.30 30.33 18.89
CA LYS A 166 9.94 31.66 18.85
C LYS A 166 9.68 32.50 20.13
N ARG A 167 8.66 32.08 20.92
CA ARG A 167 8.32 32.71 22.22
C ARG A 167 8.94 31.97 23.40
N CYS A 168 9.86 31.02 23.19
CA CYS A 168 10.55 30.34 24.28
C CYS A 168 11.28 31.37 25.17
N LYS A 169 11.18 31.17 26.48
CA LYS A 169 11.86 32.07 27.45
C LYS A 169 13.38 32.06 27.28
N ASP A 170 13.92 30.88 27.03
CA ASP A 170 15.32 30.70 26.69
C ASP A 170 15.53 31.03 25.20
N GLU A 171 16.22 32.13 24.94
CA GLU A 171 16.47 32.63 23.59
C GLU A 171 17.37 31.70 22.78
N ALA A 172 18.33 31.00 23.41
CA ALA A 172 19.22 30.07 22.77
C ALA A 172 18.50 28.85 22.20
N LEU A 173 17.34 28.48 22.78
CA LEU A 173 16.55 27.36 22.31
C LEU A 173 15.59 27.72 21.17
N ARG A 174 15.29 28.99 20.93
CA ARG A 174 14.30 29.43 19.93
C ARG A 174 14.64 28.89 18.54
N GLY A 175 13.69 28.13 17.95
CA GLY A 175 13.83 27.55 16.62
C GLY A 175 14.75 26.33 16.54
N THR A 176 15.44 25.94 17.61
CA THR A 176 16.19 24.68 17.66
C THR A 176 15.25 23.49 17.74
N VAL A 177 15.72 22.30 17.37
CA VAL A 177 14.93 21.05 17.45
C VAL A 177 14.75 20.66 18.91
N LYS A 178 13.48 20.55 19.34
CA LYS A 178 13.07 20.11 20.68
C LYS A 178 12.96 18.59 20.75
N GLU A 179 12.32 18.00 19.74
CA GLU A 179 12.10 16.57 19.64
C GLU A 179 11.88 16.17 18.18
N VAL A 180 12.09 14.91 17.86
CA VAL A 180 11.76 14.31 16.55
C VAL A 180 10.76 13.21 16.78
N ILE A 181 9.65 13.24 16.05
CA ILE A 181 8.57 12.25 16.17
C ILE A 181 8.28 11.61 14.82
N ASN A 182 7.78 10.38 14.83
CA ASN A 182 7.18 9.73 13.67
C ASN A 182 5.69 10.09 13.65
N GLN A 183 5.35 11.18 12.98
CA GLN A 183 3.99 11.70 12.90
C GLN A 183 3.16 10.86 11.93
N VAL A 184 2.01 10.35 12.36
CA VAL A 184 1.03 9.76 11.46
C VAL A 184 0.47 10.85 10.54
N SER A 185 0.63 10.70 9.22
CA SER A 185 0.15 11.69 8.25
C SER A 185 0.08 11.10 6.85
N HIS A 186 -1.11 10.69 6.43
CA HIS A 186 -1.34 10.19 5.07
C HIS A 186 -0.94 11.24 4.01
N SER A 187 -1.41 12.48 4.14
CA SER A 187 -1.18 13.52 3.13
C SER A 187 0.30 13.84 2.93
N LYS A 188 1.10 13.84 4.01
CA LYS A 188 2.55 14.08 3.92
C LYS A 188 3.31 12.85 3.41
N LYS A 189 2.90 11.66 3.80
CA LYS A 189 3.47 10.40 3.30
C LYS A 189 3.33 10.28 1.79
N TRP A 190 2.18 10.68 1.26
CA TRP A 190 1.84 10.58 -0.16
C TRP A 190 1.97 11.91 -0.91
N GLU A 191 2.69 12.88 -0.35
CA GLU A 191 3.03 14.12 -1.06
C GLU A 191 4.08 13.82 -2.13
N SER A 192 3.68 13.87 -3.39
CA SER A 192 4.62 13.68 -4.50
C SER A 192 5.59 14.86 -4.58
N LYS A 193 6.86 14.56 -4.77
CA LYS A 193 7.93 15.52 -5.03
C LYS A 193 8.57 15.33 -6.40
N VAL A 194 7.99 14.45 -7.23
CA VAL A 194 8.47 14.17 -8.58
C VAL A 194 7.83 15.18 -9.51
N PRO A 195 8.61 16.07 -10.16
CA PRO A 195 8.06 17.02 -11.12
C PRO A 195 7.38 16.32 -12.30
N GLU A 196 6.32 16.90 -12.81
CA GLU A 196 5.77 16.54 -14.11
C GLU A 196 6.67 17.12 -15.20
N LEU A 197 7.00 16.31 -16.22
CA LEU A 197 7.79 16.75 -17.37
C LEU A 197 6.89 16.77 -18.61
N ASP A 198 7.12 17.77 -19.47
CA ASP A 198 6.49 17.85 -20.78
C ASP A 198 7.17 16.87 -21.78
N GLU A 199 6.73 16.89 -23.03
CA GLU A 199 7.26 16.05 -24.11
C GLU A 199 8.75 16.34 -24.45
N ASN A 200 9.26 17.51 -24.06
CA ASN A 200 10.65 17.93 -24.23
C ASN A 200 11.50 17.66 -22.98
N GLY A 201 10.93 17.02 -21.94
CA GLY A 201 11.61 16.76 -20.68
C GLY A 201 11.75 17.97 -19.75
N GLN A 202 11.04 19.07 -20.02
CA GLN A 202 11.07 20.25 -19.16
C GLN A 202 10.00 20.20 -18.06
N VAL A 203 10.32 20.82 -16.91
CA VAL A 203 9.42 20.83 -15.76
C VAL A 203 8.17 21.66 -16.08
N VAL A 204 7.00 21.02 -16.00
CA VAL A 204 5.70 21.68 -16.17
C VAL A 204 5.44 22.63 -15.00
N ARG A 205 5.01 23.85 -15.34
CA ARG A 205 4.60 24.88 -14.36
C ARG A 205 3.16 25.28 -14.58
N ASN A 206 2.44 25.54 -13.48
CA ASN A 206 1.07 26.05 -13.57
C ASN A 206 1.05 27.56 -13.92
N GLU A 207 -0.13 28.12 -14.09
CA GLU A 207 -0.36 29.54 -14.40
C GLU A 207 0.32 30.53 -13.41
N LYS A 208 0.58 30.08 -12.17
CA LYS A 208 1.25 30.86 -11.12
C LYS A 208 2.77 30.59 -11.06
N GLY A 209 3.34 29.95 -12.09
CA GLY A 209 4.76 29.63 -12.18
C GLY A 209 5.25 28.54 -11.22
N LYS A 210 4.35 27.84 -10.48
CA LYS A 210 4.72 26.80 -9.54
C LYS A 210 4.88 25.47 -10.28
N THR A 211 5.87 24.67 -9.87
CA THR A 211 6.07 23.31 -10.36
C THR A 211 4.82 22.45 -10.15
N VAL A 212 4.40 21.78 -11.21
CA VAL A 212 3.39 20.72 -11.15
C VAL A 212 4.09 19.41 -10.81
N PHE A 213 3.55 18.66 -9.86
CA PHE A 213 4.10 17.36 -9.47
C PHE A 213 3.21 16.23 -9.98
N ARG A 214 3.84 15.13 -10.39
CA ARG A 214 3.14 13.90 -10.78
C ARG A 214 2.26 13.40 -9.63
N LYS A 215 1.15 12.78 -9.97
CA LYS A 215 0.28 12.14 -8.96
C LYS A 215 1.05 11.03 -8.24
N SER A 216 0.96 10.98 -6.92
CA SER A 216 1.65 9.95 -6.11
C SER A 216 1.30 8.53 -6.51
N TYR A 217 0.07 8.29 -6.98
CA TYR A 217 -0.35 7.01 -7.53
C TYR A 217 0.50 6.61 -8.75
N SER A 218 0.71 7.50 -9.72
CA SER A 218 1.52 7.20 -10.91
C SER A 218 2.98 6.91 -10.53
N VAL A 219 3.53 7.69 -9.57
CA VAL A 219 4.89 7.46 -9.06
C VAL A 219 4.99 6.11 -8.35
N LEU A 220 3.94 5.69 -7.64
CA LEU A 220 3.90 4.38 -6.98
C LEU A 220 3.92 3.24 -8.00
N GLN A 221 3.12 3.36 -9.09
CA GLN A 221 3.11 2.35 -10.15
C GLN A 221 4.48 2.18 -10.78
N ASP A 222 5.13 3.29 -11.17
CA ASP A 222 6.47 3.25 -11.76
C ASP A 222 7.48 2.55 -10.84
N LYS A 223 7.49 2.92 -9.55
CA LYS A 223 8.39 2.31 -8.56
C LYS A 223 8.14 0.83 -8.34
N LEU A 224 6.87 0.40 -8.31
CA LEU A 224 6.54 -1.03 -8.22
C LEU A 224 7.03 -1.77 -9.46
N PHE A 225 6.78 -1.21 -10.64
CA PHE A 225 7.22 -1.78 -11.91
C PHE A 225 8.74 -1.91 -11.96
N GLU A 226 9.49 -0.84 -11.62
CA GLU A 226 10.95 -0.85 -11.55
C GLU A 226 11.48 -1.92 -10.59
N HIS A 227 10.88 -2.00 -9.39
CA HIS A 227 11.27 -2.99 -8.37
C HIS A 227 11.10 -4.42 -8.86
N LEU A 228 9.92 -4.75 -9.39
CA LEU A 228 9.60 -6.10 -9.85
C LEU A 228 10.36 -6.49 -11.13
N THR A 229 10.63 -5.52 -12.02
CA THR A 229 11.43 -5.74 -13.23
C THR A 229 12.89 -6.03 -12.89
N ALA A 230 13.47 -5.30 -11.93
CA ALA A 230 14.85 -5.53 -11.49
C ALA A 230 15.07 -6.95 -10.94
N LEU A 231 14.02 -7.59 -10.43
CA LEU A 231 14.02 -8.97 -9.92
C LEU A 231 13.66 -10.02 -10.98
N SER A 232 13.46 -9.62 -12.25
CA SER A 232 13.00 -10.48 -13.34
C SER A 232 11.65 -11.17 -13.04
N LEU A 233 10.89 -10.65 -12.07
CA LEU A 233 9.56 -11.18 -11.74
C LEU A 233 8.48 -10.67 -12.69
N ILE A 234 8.74 -9.58 -13.41
CA ILE A 234 7.83 -9.02 -14.40
C ILE A 234 8.61 -8.72 -15.68
N HIS A 235 8.25 -9.37 -16.77
CA HIS A 235 8.53 -8.95 -18.14
C HIS A 235 7.25 -8.37 -18.74
N ILE A 236 6.68 -7.35 -18.09
CA ILE A 236 5.45 -6.70 -18.53
C ILE A 236 5.84 -5.47 -19.32
N SER A 237 5.19 -5.28 -20.48
CA SER A 237 5.21 -4.03 -21.22
C SER A 237 4.87 -2.86 -20.28
N GLU A 238 5.55 -1.73 -20.43
CA GLU A 238 5.30 -0.52 -19.62
C GLU A 238 3.79 -0.30 -19.38
N PRO A 239 3.39 0.11 -18.16
CA PRO A 239 2.00 0.46 -17.90
C PRO A 239 1.60 1.54 -18.91
N THR A 240 0.68 1.20 -19.79
CA THR A 240 0.15 2.15 -20.76
C THR A 240 -0.39 3.35 -20.00
N ARG A 241 0.25 4.51 -20.16
CA ARG A 241 -0.25 5.77 -19.64
C ARG A 241 -1.71 5.90 -20.09
N PRO A 242 -2.66 6.20 -19.19
CA PRO A 242 -4.03 6.44 -19.63
C PRO A 242 -3.97 7.54 -20.70
N ARG A 243 -4.35 7.20 -21.94
CA ARG A 243 -4.55 8.21 -22.98
C ARG A 243 -5.63 9.14 -22.44
N LEU A 244 -5.27 10.41 -22.27
CA LEU A 244 -6.25 11.47 -22.09
C LEU A 244 -7.17 11.39 -23.32
N ILE A 245 -8.39 10.94 -23.10
CA ILE A 245 -9.48 11.07 -24.08
C ILE A 245 -9.79 12.56 -24.08
N SER A 246 -9.46 13.20 -25.18
CA SER A 246 -9.80 14.59 -25.54
C SER A 246 -11.31 14.75 -25.67
#